data_71df6c206c70764c643d71bb16227ea7
#
_entry.id   71df6c206c70764c643d71bb16227ea7
#
_cell.length_a   1.000
_cell.length_b   1.000
_cell.length_c   1.000
_cell.angle_alpha   90.00
_cell.angle_beta   90.00
_cell.angle_gamma   90.00
#
_symmetry.space_group_name_H-M   'P 1'
#
loop_
_entity.id
_entity.type
_entity.pdbx_description
1 polymer ?
#
loop_
_entity_poly.entity_id
_entity_poly.type
_entity_poly.pdbx_seq_one_letter_code
_entity_poly.pdbx_strand_id
1 'polypeptide(L)'
;MMKALDLFCGAGGASMGLSKVFDNVVGVDIDGERLAVYPFECYQGNIKYMDLRSWIKEADFIWASPPCQAFTAYKRRKNHVKPKENLITFVRNMLQTSGKPYVIENVGGAPLYNPIKLCGSMFGLDVQRHRYFESNFLIRQPKCDHSIWKPRFPQATNRKNKRKTVEVGVWRIPLSVQQKAMGIDWMNLRELSQAIPPAYSEYIAKEFLK
;
A
#
# COMPACT_ATOMS: atom_id res chain seq x y z
N MET A 1 -6.27 22.70 -8.78
CA MET A 1 -6.35 21.69 -7.69
C MET A 1 -6.07 20.32 -8.28
N MET A 2 -5.03 19.65 -7.78
CA MET A 2 -4.65 18.30 -8.24
C MET A 2 -5.42 17.23 -7.45
N LYS A 3 -5.96 16.23 -8.17
CA LYS A 3 -6.80 15.18 -7.60
C LYS A 3 -6.14 13.82 -7.73
N ALA A 4 -6.12 13.00 -6.67
CA ALA A 4 -5.73 11.61 -6.70
C ALA A 4 -6.94 10.69 -6.46
N LEU A 5 -7.02 9.59 -7.22
CA LEU A 5 -7.99 8.51 -7.03
C LEU A 5 -7.24 7.29 -6.46
N ASP A 6 -7.67 6.80 -5.29
CA ASP A 6 -7.11 5.61 -4.66
C ASP A 6 -8.09 4.43 -4.76
N LEU A 7 -7.79 3.50 -5.66
CA LEU A 7 -8.58 2.28 -5.89
C LEU A 7 -8.07 1.15 -4.97
N PHE A 8 -8.98 0.46 -4.30
CA PHE A 8 -8.71 -0.49 -3.22
C PHE A 8 -8.05 0.19 -2.02
N CYS A 9 -8.57 1.36 -1.65
CA CYS A 9 -7.96 2.27 -0.69
C CYS A 9 -7.88 1.74 0.74
N GLY A 10 -8.70 0.72 1.09
CA GLY A 10 -8.77 0.18 2.44
C GLY A 10 -9.04 1.26 3.48
N ALA A 11 -8.24 1.31 4.54
CA ALA A 11 -8.32 2.32 5.59
C ALA A 11 -7.43 3.56 5.33
N GLY A 12 -6.97 3.79 4.10
CA GLY A 12 -6.35 5.05 3.68
C GLY A 12 -4.84 5.18 3.90
N GLY A 13 -4.09 4.08 4.03
CA GLY A 13 -2.64 4.15 4.23
C GLY A 13 -1.91 4.83 3.07
N ALA A 14 -2.22 4.47 1.83
CA ALA A 14 -1.67 5.13 0.64
C ALA A 14 -2.25 6.55 0.49
N SER A 15 -3.55 6.70 0.67
CA SER A 15 -4.23 7.99 0.56
C SER A 15 -3.65 9.07 1.47
N MET A 16 -3.24 8.71 2.69
CA MET A 16 -2.59 9.64 3.64
C MET A 16 -1.26 10.17 3.09
N GLY A 17 -0.50 9.38 2.37
CA GLY A 17 0.72 9.88 1.71
C GLY A 17 0.40 10.72 0.47
N LEU A 18 -0.61 10.33 -0.30
CA LEU A 18 -1.09 11.09 -1.47
C LEU A 18 -1.60 12.48 -1.06
N SER A 19 -2.32 12.60 0.07
CA SER A 19 -2.87 13.87 0.56
C SER A 19 -1.82 14.93 0.93
N LYS A 20 -0.55 14.54 1.03
CA LYS A 20 0.55 15.50 1.22
C LYS A 20 1.03 16.16 -0.08
N VAL A 21 0.53 15.70 -1.22
CA VAL A 21 0.94 16.13 -2.55
C VAL A 21 -0.25 16.59 -3.39
N PHE A 22 -1.40 15.94 -3.25
CA PHE A 22 -2.62 16.26 -3.97
C PHE A 22 -3.60 17.01 -3.07
N ASP A 23 -4.32 17.99 -3.64
CA ASP A 23 -5.29 18.81 -2.92
C ASP A 23 -6.54 18.01 -2.52
N ASN A 24 -6.90 17.00 -3.29
CA ASN A 24 -8.02 16.12 -3.04
C ASN A 24 -7.64 14.66 -3.31
N VAL A 25 -8.03 13.77 -2.39
CA VAL A 25 -7.87 12.32 -2.52
C VAL A 25 -9.22 11.64 -2.32
N VAL A 26 -9.66 10.88 -3.32
CA VAL A 26 -10.90 10.11 -3.27
C VAL A 26 -10.57 8.63 -3.23
N GLY A 27 -11.16 7.91 -2.28
CA GLY A 27 -10.96 6.47 -2.10
C GLY A 27 -12.13 5.63 -2.61
N VAL A 28 -11.83 4.44 -3.15
CA VAL A 28 -12.84 3.43 -3.48
C VAL A 28 -12.40 2.07 -2.94
N ASP A 29 -13.25 1.43 -2.15
CA ASP A 29 -13.04 0.06 -1.66
C ASP A 29 -14.38 -0.69 -1.54
N ILE A 30 -14.32 -2.02 -1.55
CA ILE A 30 -15.50 -2.88 -1.34
C ILE A 30 -15.82 -3.06 0.16
N ASP A 31 -14.83 -2.88 1.03
CA ASP A 31 -14.90 -3.16 2.47
C ASP A 31 -15.37 -1.91 3.26
N GLY A 32 -16.67 -1.83 3.53
CA GLY A 32 -17.26 -0.71 4.26
C GLY A 32 -16.73 -0.56 5.70
N GLU A 33 -16.29 -1.64 6.38
CA GLU A 33 -15.69 -1.55 7.71
C GLU A 33 -14.39 -0.75 7.68
N ARG A 34 -13.58 -0.92 6.63
CA ARG A 34 -12.34 -0.15 6.44
C ARG A 34 -12.61 1.30 6.06
N LEU A 35 -13.63 1.53 5.24
CA LEU A 35 -14.02 2.88 4.86
C LEU A 35 -14.57 3.69 6.03
N ALA A 36 -15.10 3.04 7.07
CA ALA A 36 -15.57 3.74 8.29
C ALA A 36 -14.48 4.51 9.04
N VAL A 37 -13.21 4.14 8.85
CA VAL A 37 -12.04 4.83 9.45
C VAL A 37 -11.18 5.53 8.40
N TYR A 38 -11.62 5.56 7.16
CA TYR A 38 -10.92 6.23 6.06
C TYR A 38 -10.97 7.76 6.24
N PRO A 39 -9.83 8.46 6.20
CA PRO A 39 -9.79 9.87 6.61
C PRO A 39 -10.16 10.88 5.53
N PHE A 40 -10.57 10.45 4.34
CA PHE A 40 -10.90 11.31 3.20
C PHE A 40 -12.25 10.96 2.60
N GLU A 41 -12.63 11.61 1.52
CA GLU A 41 -13.81 11.25 0.73
C GLU A 41 -13.68 9.83 0.17
N CYS A 42 -14.72 9.00 0.34
CA CYS A 42 -14.68 7.62 -0.12
C CYS A 42 -16.04 7.10 -0.58
N TYR A 43 -15.98 6.07 -1.43
CA TYR A 43 -17.14 5.40 -1.98
C TYR A 43 -17.01 3.89 -1.83
N GLN A 44 -18.05 3.26 -1.32
CA GLN A 44 -18.10 1.82 -1.19
C GLN A 44 -18.59 1.16 -2.48
N GLY A 45 -17.82 0.22 -3.01
CA GLY A 45 -18.26 -0.56 -4.15
C GLY A 45 -17.21 -1.51 -4.70
N ASN A 46 -17.67 -2.41 -5.54
CA ASN A 46 -16.79 -3.33 -6.25
C ASN A 46 -16.31 -2.68 -7.56
N ILE A 47 -15.03 -2.40 -7.64
CA ILE A 47 -14.38 -1.74 -8.77
C ILE A 47 -14.68 -2.41 -10.14
N LYS A 48 -14.95 -3.71 -10.16
CA LYS A 48 -15.33 -4.41 -11.41
C LYS A 48 -16.70 -3.99 -11.96
N TYR A 49 -17.58 -3.50 -11.10
CA TYR A 49 -18.97 -3.22 -11.45
C TYR A 49 -19.37 -1.76 -11.28
N MET A 50 -18.49 -0.94 -10.72
CA MET A 50 -18.72 0.50 -10.60
C MET A 50 -18.42 1.22 -11.91
N ASP A 51 -19.17 2.25 -12.20
CA ASP A 51 -18.82 3.21 -13.24
C ASP A 51 -17.80 4.22 -12.70
N LEU A 52 -16.55 3.99 -12.97
CA LEU A 52 -15.43 4.83 -12.52
C LEU A 52 -15.04 5.93 -13.51
N ARG A 53 -15.73 6.04 -14.65
CA ARG A 53 -15.33 6.92 -15.76
C ARG A 53 -15.21 8.39 -15.36
N SER A 54 -16.13 8.91 -14.56
CA SER A 54 -16.09 10.30 -14.09
C SER A 54 -14.89 10.54 -13.17
N TRP A 55 -14.67 9.72 -12.17
CA TRP A 55 -13.53 9.83 -11.25
C TRP A 55 -12.19 9.68 -11.94
N ILE A 56 -12.06 8.71 -12.86
CA ILE A 56 -10.85 8.52 -13.67
C ILE A 56 -10.60 9.75 -14.55
N LYS A 57 -11.64 10.31 -15.18
CA LYS A 57 -11.52 11.53 -16.01
C LYS A 57 -11.02 12.72 -15.21
N GLU A 58 -11.53 12.91 -14.00
CA GLU A 58 -11.20 14.03 -13.12
C GLU A 58 -9.85 13.86 -12.39
N ALA A 59 -9.37 12.64 -12.22
CA ALA A 59 -8.10 12.39 -11.55
C ALA A 59 -6.91 12.84 -12.38
N ASP A 60 -5.92 13.46 -11.72
CA ASP A 60 -4.60 13.75 -12.28
C ASP A 60 -3.64 12.57 -12.07
N PHE A 61 -3.94 11.75 -11.06
CA PHE A 61 -3.13 10.60 -10.68
C PHE A 61 -4.01 9.48 -10.13
N ILE A 62 -3.71 8.23 -10.46
CA ILE A 62 -4.46 7.06 -9.98
C ILE A 62 -3.52 6.08 -9.26
N TRP A 63 -3.88 5.79 -8.02
CA TRP A 63 -3.26 4.71 -7.24
C TRP A 63 -4.18 3.51 -7.22
N ALA A 64 -3.63 2.29 -7.29
CA ALA A 64 -4.40 1.06 -7.16
C ALA A 64 -3.62 0.01 -6.37
N SER A 65 -4.23 -0.55 -5.32
CA SER A 65 -3.67 -1.62 -4.50
C SER A 65 -4.56 -2.87 -4.56
N PRO A 66 -4.65 -3.58 -5.71
CA PRO A 66 -5.53 -4.73 -5.86
C PRO A 66 -5.15 -5.85 -4.88
N PRO A 67 -6.12 -6.71 -4.47
CA PRO A 67 -5.92 -7.74 -3.48
C PRO A 67 -4.71 -8.64 -3.74
N CYS A 68 -3.81 -8.74 -2.76
CA CYS A 68 -2.56 -9.50 -2.85
C CYS A 68 -2.68 -10.97 -2.45
N GLN A 69 -3.84 -11.43 -1.95
CA GLN A 69 -4.01 -12.76 -1.36
C GLN A 69 -3.72 -13.91 -2.34
N ALA A 70 -3.81 -13.66 -3.65
CA ALA A 70 -3.40 -14.64 -4.67
C ALA A 70 -1.89 -14.89 -4.70
N PHE A 71 -1.07 -13.95 -4.19
CA PHE A 71 0.39 -13.93 -4.34
C PHE A 71 1.16 -14.03 -3.03
N THR A 72 0.50 -13.91 -1.87
CA THR A 72 1.16 -14.00 -0.58
C THR A 72 1.54 -15.45 -0.23
N ALA A 73 2.61 -15.62 0.57
CA ALA A 73 3.04 -16.92 1.11
C ALA A 73 1.95 -17.63 1.96
N TYR A 74 0.85 -16.97 2.28
CA TYR A 74 -0.34 -17.54 2.91
C TYR A 74 -0.97 -18.69 2.08
N LYS A 75 -0.68 -18.79 0.79
CA LYS A 75 -1.03 -19.93 -0.08
C LYS A 75 -0.48 -21.28 0.43
N ARG A 76 0.55 -21.28 1.28
CA ARG A 76 1.19 -22.52 1.76
C ARG A 76 0.51 -23.17 2.96
N ARG A 77 -0.41 -22.52 3.64
CA ARG A 77 -1.23 -23.18 4.66
C ARG A 77 -2.37 -23.91 3.97
N LYS A 78 -2.18 -25.21 3.82
CA LYS A 78 -3.22 -26.16 3.41
C LYS A 78 -4.47 -25.94 4.26
N ASN A 79 -5.48 -25.26 3.74
CA ASN A 79 -6.90 -25.47 4.03
C ASN A 79 -7.74 -24.36 3.38
N HIS A 80 -8.39 -24.72 2.26
CA HIS A 80 -9.71 -24.26 1.82
C HIS A 80 -10.03 -22.77 1.60
N VAL A 81 -9.09 -21.95 1.19
CA VAL A 81 -9.48 -20.65 0.61
C VAL A 81 -9.39 -20.77 -0.91
N LYS A 82 -10.54 -20.67 -1.59
CA LYS A 82 -10.56 -20.50 -3.05
C LYS A 82 -9.56 -19.41 -3.43
N PRO A 83 -8.72 -19.60 -4.46
CA PRO A 83 -7.80 -18.55 -4.88
C PRO A 83 -8.64 -17.31 -5.20
N LYS A 84 -8.38 -16.22 -4.49
CA LYS A 84 -9.03 -14.94 -4.82
C LYS A 84 -8.60 -14.55 -6.22
N GLU A 85 -9.52 -13.97 -6.97
CA GLU A 85 -9.30 -13.52 -8.34
C GLU A 85 -8.07 -12.59 -8.42
N ASN A 86 -7.26 -12.79 -9.45
CA ASN A 86 -6.18 -11.87 -9.77
C ASN A 86 -6.75 -10.65 -10.51
N LEU A 87 -6.93 -9.56 -9.81
CA LEU A 87 -7.45 -8.32 -10.38
C LEU A 87 -6.39 -7.44 -11.04
N ILE A 88 -5.10 -7.77 -10.95
CA ILE A 88 -4.02 -6.92 -11.47
C ILE A 88 -4.17 -6.70 -12.98
N THR A 89 -4.44 -7.74 -13.75
CA THR A 89 -4.60 -7.62 -15.20
C THR A 89 -5.81 -6.75 -15.57
N PHE A 90 -6.93 -6.94 -14.89
CA PHE A 90 -8.12 -6.11 -15.08
C PHE A 90 -7.84 -4.63 -14.77
N VAL A 91 -7.23 -4.36 -13.62
CA VAL A 91 -6.88 -3.00 -13.19
C VAL A 91 -5.89 -2.36 -14.16
N ARG A 92 -4.83 -3.09 -14.55
CA ARG A 92 -3.84 -2.59 -15.52
C ARG A 92 -4.49 -2.18 -16.83
N ASN A 93 -5.33 -3.04 -17.41
CA ASN A 93 -6.00 -2.73 -18.67
C ASN A 93 -6.87 -1.47 -18.56
N MET A 94 -7.63 -1.34 -17.49
CA MET A 94 -8.44 -0.17 -17.21
C MET A 94 -7.59 1.11 -17.10
N LEU A 95 -6.49 1.06 -16.36
CA LEU A 95 -5.60 2.21 -16.14
C LEU A 95 -4.84 2.59 -17.42
N GLN A 96 -4.34 1.63 -18.18
CA GLN A 96 -3.69 1.87 -19.47
C GLN A 96 -4.65 2.53 -20.47
N THR A 97 -5.90 2.04 -20.54
CA THR A 97 -6.93 2.63 -21.42
C THR A 97 -7.31 4.05 -20.99
N SER A 98 -7.18 4.40 -19.73
CA SER A 98 -7.49 5.74 -19.23
C SER A 98 -6.50 6.81 -19.73
N GLY A 99 -5.28 6.43 -20.09
CA GLY A 99 -4.19 7.35 -20.43
C GLY A 99 -3.68 8.21 -19.27
N LYS A 100 -4.16 7.97 -18.05
CA LYS A 100 -3.79 8.74 -16.86
C LYS A 100 -2.48 8.22 -16.24
N PRO A 101 -1.72 9.06 -15.55
CA PRO A 101 -0.63 8.60 -14.68
C PRO A 101 -1.15 7.65 -13.61
N TYR A 102 -0.51 6.49 -13.48
CA TYR A 102 -0.95 5.50 -12.51
C TYR A 102 0.18 4.74 -11.81
N VAL A 103 -0.16 4.19 -10.66
CA VAL A 103 0.64 3.21 -9.92
C VAL A 103 -0.21 2.01 -9.56
N ILE A 104 0.32 0.80 -9.75
CA ILE A 104 -0.24 -0.46 -9.23
C ILE A 104 0.70 -1.00 -8.18
N GLU A 105 0.23 -1.10 -6.94
CA GLU A 105 0.98 -1.65 -5.82
C GLU A 105 0.63 -3.11 -5.58
N ASN A 106 1.64 -3.93 -5.22
CA ASN A 106 1.39 -5.27 -4.70
C ASN A 106 2.61 -5.83 -3.93
N VAL A 107 2.48 -7.07 -3.45
CA VAL A 107 3.55 -7.83 -2.79
C VAL A 107 4.51 -8.46 -3.81
N GLY A 108 5.68 -8.90 -3.33
CA GLY A 108 6.62 -9.67 -4.16
C GLY A 108 6.00 -10.96 -4.70
N GLY A 109 6.26 -11.23 -5.99
CA GLY A 109 5.69 -12.37 -6.71
C GLY A 109 4.34 -12.07 -7.40
N ALA A 110 3.77 -10.88 -7.23
CA ALA A 110 2.65 -10.42 -8.04
C ALA A 110 3.11 -10.12 -9.49
N PRO A 111 2.26 -10.34 -10.51
CA PRO A 111 2.62 -10.18 -11.92
C PRO A 111 2.62 -8.70 -12.33
N LEU A 112 3.46 -7.90 -11.69
CA LEU A 112 3.69 -6.50 -12.02
C LEU A 112 4.74 -6.36 -13.14
N TYR A 113 4.62 -5.34 -13.97
CA TYR A 113 5.56 -5.05 -15.06
C TYR A 113 6.64 -4.06 -14.59
N ASN A 114 7.92 -4.46 -14.70
CA ASN A 114 9.09 -3.65 -14.34
C ASN A 114 8.96 -2.89 -13.00
N PRO A 115 8.51 -3.55 -11.92
CA PRO A 115 8.20 -2.84 -10.70
C PRO A 115 9.45 -2.36 -9.98
N ILE A 116 9.40 -1.15 -9.43
CA ILE A 116 10.35 -0.73 -8.39
C ILE A 116 9.95 -1.35 -7.04
N LYS A 117 10.91 -1.45 -6.15
CA LYS A 117 10.71 -1.95 -4.78
C LYS A 117 10.97 -0.84 -3.78
N LEU A 118 10.01 -0.56 -2.89
CA LEU A 118 10.21 0.29 -1.73
C LEU A 118 10.27 -0.51 -0.43
N CYS A 119 10.95 0.06 0.55
CA CYS A 119 11.20 -0.51 1.86
C CYS A 119 11.15 0.58 2.92
N GLY A 120 10.67 0.29 4.12
CA GLY A 120 10.64 1.25 5.23
C GLY A 120 12.00 1.83 5.58
N SER A 121 13.09 1.06 5.37
CA SER A 121 14.46 1.54 5.60
C SER A 121 14.83 2.75 4.73
N MET A 122 14.23 2.91 3.56
CA MET A 122 14.45 4.03 2.67
C MET A 122 13.86 5.35 3.21
N PHE A 123 12.93 5.26 4.15
CA PHE A 123 12.15 6.38 4.70
C PHE A 123 12.34 6.54 6.22
N GLY A 124 13.33 5.87 6.81
CA GLY A 124 13.58 5.95 8.26
C GLY A 124 12.50 5.27 9.13
N LEU A 125 11.60 4.49 8.54
CA LEU A 125 10.57 3.76 9.26
C LEU A 125 11.14 2.56 10.00
N ASP A 126 10.53 2.17 11.11
CA ASP A 126 10.92 0.99 11.90
C ASP A 126 10.37 -0.34 11.34
N VAL A 127 9.99 -0.38 10.06
CA VAL A 127 9.53 -1.58 9.33
C VAL A 127 10.36 -1.82 8.08
N GLN A 128 10.51 -3.09 7.67
CA GLN A 128 11.07 -3.39 6.35
C GLN A 128 9.99 -3.32 5.27
N ARG A 129 8.90 -4.01 5.43
CA ARG A 129 7.67 -3.99 4.62
C ARG A 129 7.88 -3.71 3.13
N HIS A 130 8.58 -4.60 2.44
CA HIS A 130 8.79 -4.50 0.99
C HIS A 130 7.45 -4.48 0.25
N ARG A 131 7.29 -3.51 -0.65
CA ARG A 131 6.19 -3.40 -1.60
C ARG A 131 6.72 -3.06 -2.97
N TYR A 132 6.01 -3.51 -3.99
CA TYR A 132 6.39 -3.40 -5.39
C TYR A 132 5.39 -2.55 -6.12
N PHE A 133 5.89 -1.70 -7.02
CA PHE A 133 5.10 -0.66 -7.66
C PHE A 133 5.39 -0.65 -9.15
N GLU A 134 4.37 -0.93 -9.96
CA GLU A 134 4.33 -0.72 -11.39
C GLU A 134 3.77 0.66 -11.67
N SER A 135 4.34 1.40 -12.64
CA SER A 135 3.84 2.72 -13.05
C SER A 135 4.05 2.94 -14.55
N ASN A 136 3.32 3.88 -15.14
CA ASN A 136 3.53 4.36 -16.51
C ASN A 136 4.42 5.62 -16.59
N PHE A 137 5.06 5.99 -15.49
CA PHE A 137 6.05 7.07 -15.41
C PHE A 137 7.28 6.60 -14.63
N LEU A 138 8.39 7.33 -14.75
CA LEU A 138 9.65 6.98 -14.10
C LEU A 138 9.59 7.24 -12.59
N ILE A 139 9.85 6.21 -11.80
CA ILE A 139 10.06 6.33 -10.36
C ILE A 139 11.48 5.89 -10.05
N ARG A 140 12.30 6.74 -9.45
CA ARG A 140 13.63 6.38 -8.99
C ARG A 140 13.53 5.46 -7.78
N GLN A 141 14.28 4.36 -7.78
CA GLN A 141 14.30 3.46 -6.63
C GLN A 141 15.44 3.84 -5.67
N PRO A 142 15.14 4.27 -4.42
CA PRO A 142 16.19 4.50 -3.42
C PRO A 142 16.89 3.21 -3.02
N LYS A 143 18.08 3.32 -2.43
CA LYS A 143 18.83 2.16 -1.94
C LYS A 143 18.15 1.56 -0.70
N CYS A 144 17.86 0.27 -0.76
CA CYS A 144 17.35 -0.50 0.38
C CYS A 144 18.54 -0.97 1.23
N ASP A 145 18.66 -0.48 2.46
CA ASP A 145 19.70 -0.89 3.40
C ASP A 145 19.09 -1.56 4.64
N HIS A 146 19.42 -2.82 4.86
CA HIS A 146 19.02 -3.61 6.03
C HIS A 146 20.18 -3.87 7.01
N SER A 147 21.34 -3.31 6.80
CA SER A 147 22.52 -3.55 7.64
C SER A 147 22.29 -3.19 9.10
N ILE A 148 21.49 -2.14 9.34
CA ILE A 148 21.11 -1.65 10.67
C ILE A 148 19.83 -2.26 11.21
N TRP A 149 19.08 -3.05 10.40
CA TRP A 149 17.76 -3.56 10.72
C TRP A 149 17.80 -5.08 10.88
N LYS A 150 17.45 -5.59 12.05
CA LYS A 150 17.21 -7.02 12.26
C LYS A 150 15.76 -7.24 12.69
N PRO A 151 15.11 -8.30 12.19
CA PRO A 151 13.77 -8.67 12.65
C PRO A 151 13.77 -8.85 14.16
N ARG A 152 12.75 -8.32 14.84
CA ARG A 152 12.56 -8.53 16.25
C ARG A 152 11.86 -9.88 16.44
N PHE A 153 12.61 -10.96 16.59
CA PHE A 153 12.04 -12.19 17.15
C PHE A 153 11.97 -12.07 18.68
N PRO A 154 10.88 -12.50 19.32
CA PRO A 154 10.71 -12.43 20.77
C PRO A 154 11.82 -13.12 21.56
N GLN A 155 12.50 -14.10 20.97
CA GLN A 155 13.58 -14.89 21.59
C GLN A 155 14.98 -14.26 21.46
N ALA A 156 15.13 -13.18 20.73
CA ALA A 156 16.44 -12.52 20.52
C ALA A 156 16.74 -11.47 21.61
N THR A 157 16.57 -11.81 22.88
CA THR A 157 16.69 -10.87 24.02
C THR A 157 18.10 -10.42 24.33
N ASN A 158 19.16 -10.93 23.70
CA ASN A 158 20.55 -10.71 24.14
C ASN A 158 21.49 -10.02 23.15
N ARG A 159 21.01 -9.22 22.20
CA ARG A 159 21.93 -8.42 21.36
C ARG A 159 21.76 -6.92 21.61
N LYS A 160 22.61 -6.39 22.48
CA LYS A 160 22.80 -4.96 22.70
C LYS A 160 23.08 -4.25 21.35
N ASN A 161 22.41 -3.13 21.12
CA ASN A 161 22.71 -2.11 20.11
C ASN A 161 22.42 -2.38 18.62
N LYS A 162 21.41 -3.16 18.22
CA LYS A 162 20.95 -3.14 16.83
C LYS A 162 19.50 -2.67 16.72
N ARG A 163 19.26 -1.65 15.90
CA ARG A 163 17.93 -1.14 15.60
C ARG A 163 17.09 -2.30 15.08
N LYS A 164 15.96 -2.57 15.72
CA LYS A 164 15.11 -3.73 15.42
C LYS A 164 13.89 -3.27 14.62
N THR A 165 13.60 -3.96 13.52
CA THR A 165 12.36 -3.72 12.78
C THR A 165 11.16 -4.31 13.52
N VAL A 166 10.03 -3.61 13.40
CA VAL A 166 8.75 -4.02 13.96
C VAL A 166 8.04 -4.92 12.93
N GLU A 167 7.55 -6.08 13.37
CA GLU A 167 6.62 -6.90 12.59
C GLU A 167 5.21 -6.30 12.72
N VAL A 168 4.54 -6.08 11.59
CA VAL A 168 3.20 -5.51 11.54
C VAL A 168 2.15 -6.60 11.32
N GLY A 169 1.02 -6.50 12.03
CA GLY A 169 -0.06 -7.48 11.97
C GLY A 169 0.09 -8.61 13.01
N VAL A 170 0.94 -8.46 14.02
CA VAL A 170 1.16 -9.44 15.08
C VAL A 170 0.59 -8.96 16.41
N TRP A 171 -0.29 -9.78 17.02
CA TRP A 171 -1.01 -9.44 18.25
C TRP A 171 -0.13 -9.22 19.48
N ARG A 172 1.04 -9.85 19.54
CA ARG A 172 1.99 -9.75 20.67
C ARG A 172 2.87 -8.50 20.68
N ILE A 173 2.77 -7.66 19.66
CA ILE A 173 3.41 -6.34 19.64
C ILE A 173 2.32 -5.30 19.86
N PRO A 174 2.45 -4.38 20.85
CA PRO A 174 1.45 -3.36 21.07
C PRO A 174 1.09 -2.60 19.80
N LEU A 175 -0.20 -2.33 19.61
CA LEU A 175 -0.70 -1.64 18.41
C LEU A 175 0.01 -0.30 18.19
N SER A 176 0.17 0.49 19.24
CA SER A 176 0.83 1.80 19.20
C SER A 176 2.28 1.73 18.69
N VAL A 177 3.00 0.63 19.01
CA VAL A 177 4.37 0.39 18.48
C VAL A 177 4.34 0.11 16.98
N GLN A 178 3.36 -0.67 16.52
CA GLN A 178 3.20 -0.99 15.11
C GLN A 178 2.73 0.23 14.32
N GLN A 179 1.80 1.01 14.87
CA GLN A 179 1.32 2.28 14.30
C GLN A 179 2.48 3.26 14.12
N LYS A 180 3.25 3.49 15.17
CA LYS A 180 4.44 4.37 15.11
C LYS A 180 5.44 3.90 14.06
N ALA A 181 5.70 2.60 13.98
CA ALA A 181 6.64 2.03 13.02
C ALA A 181 6.21 2.20 11.56
N MET A 182 4.89 2.27 11.31
CA MET A 182 4.28 2.47 9.98
C MET A 182 4.04 3.95 9.66
N GLY A 183 4.06 4.84 10.65
CA GLY A 183 3.60 6.23 10.50
C GLY A 183 2.08 6.34 10.31
N ILE A 184 1.32 5.48 10.98
CA ILE A 184 -0.14 5.38 10.92
C ILE A 184 -0.67 5.25 12.34
N ASP A 185 -1.60 6.10 12.77
CA ASP A 185 -2.11 6.14 14.15
C ASP A 185 -3.63 5.88 14.28
N TRP A 186 -4.37 5.86 13.17
CA TRP A 186 -5.84 5.71 13.16
C TRP A 186 -6.33 4.28 12.90
N MET A 187 -5.46 3.37 12.46
CA MET A 187 -5.84 2.01 12.06
C MET A 187 -5.74 1.02 13.23
N ASN A 188 -6.67 0.07 13.28
CA ASN A 188 -6.54 -1.11 14.13
C ASN A 188 -5.52 -2.12 13.56
N LEU A 189 -5.29 -3.23 14.28
CA LEU A 189 -4.29 -4.23 13.89
C LEU A 189 -4.59 -4.90 12.53
N ARG A 190 -5.87 -5.17 12.23
CA ARG A 190 -6.31 -5.81 10.99
C ARG A 190 -6.05 -4.90 9.78
N GLU A 191 -6.42 -3.65 9.89
CA GLU A 191 -6.23 -2.62 8.86
C GLU A 191 -4.73 -2.36 8.65
N LEU A 192 -3.99 -2.13 9.75
CA LEU A 192 -2.56 -1.86 9.72
C LEU A 192 -1.76 -2.99 9.06
N SER A 193 -2.18 -4.25 9.26
CA SER A 193 -1.53 -5.42 8.65
C SER A 193 -1.52 -5.38 7.12
N GLN A 194 -2.47 -4.69 6.50
CA GLN A 194 -2.63 -4.57 5.04
C GLN A 194 -2.22 -3.20 4.50
N ALA A 195 -2.11 -2.21 5.36
CA ALA A 195 -1.83 -0.84 4.96
C ALA A 195 -0.47 -0.66 4.25
N ILE A 196 -0.41 0.32 3.37
CA ILE A 196 0.82 0.85 2.79
C ILE A 196 1.30 2.00 3.69
N PRO A 197 2.57 2.06 4.09
CA PRO A 197 3.09 3.22 4.81
C PRO A 197 2.90 4.50 4.00
N PRO A 198 2.35 5.58 4.58
CA PRO A 198 2.13 6.85 3.87
C PRO A 198 3.39 7.40 3.17
N ALA A 199 4.56 7.16 3.76
CA ALA A 199 5.84 7.59 3.18
C ALA A 199 6.12 7.01 1.78
N TYR A 200 5.54 5.84 1.43
CA TYR A 200 5.76 5.24 0.11
C TYR A 200 4.96 5.98 -0.97
N SER A 201 3.68 6.21 -0.72
CA SER A 201 2.81 6.91 -1.66
C SER A 201 3.16 8.39 -1.76
N GLU A 202 3.54 9.04 -0.68
CA GLU A 202 4.09 10.40 -0.68
C GLU A 202 5.35 10.48 -1.56
N TYR A 203 6.28 9.54 -1.43
CA TYR A 203 7.49 9.49 -2.25
C TYR A 203 7.16 9.35 -3.73
N ILE A 204 6.30 8.39 -4.08
CA ILE A 204 5.90 8.14 -5.47
C ILE A 204 5.18 9.34 -6.07
N ALA A 205 4.27 9.97 -5.32
CA ALA A 205 3.58 11.17 -5.75
C ALA A 205 4.55 12.34 -6.01
N LYS A 206 5.59 12.50 -5.20
CA LYS A 206 6.65 13.49 -5.43
C LYS A 206 7.52 13.16 -6.65
N GLU A 207 7.75 11.88 -6.97
CA GLU A 207 8.46 11.50 -8.20
C GLU A 207 7.62 11.79 -9.44
N PHE A 208 6.30 11.62 -9.36
CA PHE A 208 5.37 11.98 -10.44
C PHE A 208 5.41 13.47 -10.79
N LEU A 209 5.65 14.36 -9.82
CA LEU A 209 5.69 15.83 -10.05
C LEU A 209 7.03 16.34 -10.62
N LYS A 210 8.03 15.48 -10.80
CA LYS A 210 9.34 15.87 -11.35
C LYS A 210 9.37 15.78 -12.86
#